data_b13a48cc32a2941bb4f210754e0f87e9
#
_entry.id   b13a48cc32a2941bb4f210754e0f87e9
#
_cell.length_a   1.000
_cell.length_b   1.000
_cell.length_c   1.000
_cell.angle_alpha   90.00
_cell.angle_beta   90.00
_cell.angle_gamma   90.00
#
_symmetry.space_group_name_H-M   'P 1'
#
loop_
_entity.id
_entity.type
_entity.pdbx_description
1 polymer ?
#
loop_
_entity_poly.entity_id
_entity_poly.type
_entity_poly.pdbx_seq_one_letter_code
_entity_poly.pdbx_strand_id
1 'polypeptide(L)'
;MLTYFRCVDGKTEKVDRFTPEALRDPKALHWIDLDTPTPEEARILEDPFHFHPLAIEDCLVDVNHPKVDDYDAYIFLIVHAVGFDDKTGEFRTSELDMFLGPTYVVTHHEGPIAGVVTAQEQCTRGVIASLPRGVDFLVYQILDQLFERYIPNLDLLEDRIETVQGEVFAAKTTDVLEEIFDLKRDVSQLRRICTPERELVHRLSRGEFAVIGPKATVYFRDIYDNLYRIVDASYQYHDMIQGLLDAYLSVVNNRLNETMKRLAAIGAVFGAVTVIAGIYGMNFEHMPELHWKYGYPFALGLMASISAGLLWWFRRKRWI
;
A
#
# COMPACT_ATOMS: atom_id res chain seq x y z
N MET A 1 -24.25 -2.77 15.21
CA MET A 1 -25.35 -3.82 15.12
C MET A 1 -24.79 -5.13 15.62
N LEU A 2 -25.48 -5.78 16.58
CA LEU A 2 -25.07 -7.06 17.14
C LEU A 2 -25.70 -8.23 16.36
N THR A 3 -24.88 -9.18 15.91
CA THR A 3 -25.32 -10.46 15.31
C THR A 3 -24.80 -11.60 16.17
N TYR A 4 -25.69 -12.57 16.47
CA TYR A 4 -25.34 -13.69 17.34
C TYR A 4 -25.63 -15.04 16.68
N PHE A 5 -24.62 -15.92 16.67
CA PHE A 5 -24.71 -17.30 16.26
C PHE A 5 -24.42 -18.24 17.44
N ARG A 6 -25.22 -19.27 17.55
CA ARG A 6 -25.05 -20.33 18.55
C ARG A 6 -24.97 -21.69 17.84
N CYS A 7 -24.04 -22.51 18.29
CA CYS A 7 -23.91 -23.89 17.81
C CYS A 7 -24.09 -24.86 18.97
N VAL A 8 -25.09 -25.77 18.84
CA VAL A 8 -25.34 -26.84 19.78
C VAL A 8 -25.50 -28.14 19.00
N ASP A 9 -24.82 -29.21 19.46
CA ASP A 9 -24.86 -30.54 18.82
C ASP A 9 -24.56 -30.49 17.30
N GLY A 10 -23.63 -29.63 16.91
CA GLY A 10 -23.18 -29.47 15.52
C GLY A 10 -24.14 -28.70 14.60
N LYS A 11 -25.20 -28.12 15.15
CA LYS A 11 -26.14 -27.25 14.41
C LYS A 11 -25.92 -25.80 14.79
N THR A 12 -25.58 -24.97 13.81
CA THR A 12 -25.45 -23.53 13.96
C THR A 12 -26.76 -22.84 13.64
N GLU A 13 -27.21 -21.95 14.50
CA GLU A 13 -28.39 -21.12 14.31
C GLU A 13 -28.07 -19.65 14.59
N LYS A 14 -28.67 -18.76 13.81
CA LYS A 14 -28.67 -17.32 14.11
C LYS A 14 -29.76 -17.06 15.13
N VAL A 15 -29.41 -16.42 16.24
CA VAL A 15 -30.31 -16.12 17.35
C VAL A 15 -30.55 -14.60 17.40
N ASP A 16 -31.82 -14.21 17.52
CA ASP A 16 -32.21 -12.80 17.46
C ASP A 16 -31.67 -11.96 18.63
N ARG A 17 -31.39 -12.57 19.78
CA ARG A 17 -30.92 -11.87 20.96
C ARG A 17 -29.88 -12.71 21.74
N PHE A 18 -28.78 -12.11 22.03
CA PHE A 18 -27.80 -12.68 22.96
C PHE A 18 -28.27 -12.47 24.42
N THR A 19 -28.11 -13.51 25.23
CA THR A 19 -28.36 -13.44 26.69
C THR A 19 -27.17 -14.04 27.44
N PRO A 20 -26.72 -13.47 28.57
CA PRO A 20 -25.59 -13.98 29.36
C PRO A 20 -25.77 -15.43 29.82
N GLU A 21 -27.01 -15.86 30.04
CA GLU A 21 -27.34 -17.23 30.43
C GLU A 21 -26.93 -18.27 29.40
N ALA A 22 -26.88 -17.88 28.10
CA ALA A 22 -26.47 -18.77 27.03
C ALA A 22 -25.04 -19.28 27.20
N LEU A 23 -24.13 -18.50 27.80
CA LEU A 23 -22.74 -18.87 28.06
C LEU A 23 -22.58 -19.96 29.13
N ARG A 24 -23.63 -20.25 29.91
CA ARG A 24 -23.58 -21.29 30.95
C ARG A 24 -23.62 -22.72 30.40
N ASP A 25 -23.99 -22.88 29.13
CA ASP A 25 -23.98 -24.18 28.48
C ASP A 25 -22.56 -24.51 27.96
N PRO A 26 -21.82 -25.42 28.60
CA PRO A 26 -20.45 -25.71 28.23
C PRO A 26 -20.30 -26.46 26.88
N LYS A 27 -21.42 -26.94 26.32
CA LYS A 27 -21.45 -27.63 25.02
C LYS A 27 -21.81 -26.69 23.87
N ALA A 28 -22.31 -25.50 24.18
CA ALA A 28 -22.64 -24.52 23.16
C ALA A 28 -21.39 -23.72 22.77
N LEU A 29 -21.23 -23.49 21.46
CA LEU A 29 -20.25 -22.58 20.91
C LEU A 29 -20.94 -21.30 20.47
N HIS A 30 -20.30 -20.17 20.69
CA HIS A 30 -20.90 -18.86 20.50
C HIS A 30 -20.05 -17.98 19.61
N TRP A 31 -20.68 -17.30 18.65
CA TRP A 31 -20.08 -16.22 17.88
C TRP A 31 -20.95 -14.98 17.98
N ILE A 32 -20.40 -13.95 18.59
CA ILE A 32 -21.03 -12.64 18.72
C ILE A 32 -20.26 -11.67 17.84
N ASP A 33 -20.94 -11.05 16.89
CA ASP A 33 -20.36 -10.09 15.98
C ASP A 33 -20.93 -8.70 16.23
N LEU A 34 -20.03 -7.73 16.43
CA LEU A 34 -20.30 -6.33 16.75
C LEU A 34 -19.85 -5.45 15.56
N ASP A 35 -20.76 -5.24 14.61
CA ASP A 35 -20.53 -4.29 13.51
C ASP A 35 -21.01 -2.90 13.93
N THR A 36 -20.08 -1.96 14.06
CA THR A 36 -20.37 -0.56 14.46
C THR A 36 -21.33 -0.50 15.64
N PRO A 37 -20.98 -1.10 16.79
CA PRO A 37 -21.91 -1.27 17.91
C PRO A 37 -22.27 0.06 18.54
N THR A 38 -23.50 0.13 19.04
CA THR A 38 -23.89 1.22 19.95
C THR A 38 -23.14 1.09 21.29
N PRO A 39 -23.01 2.18 22.08
CA PRO A 39 -22.40 2.09 23.42
C PRO A 39 -23.08 1.07 24.35
N GLU A 40 -24.37 0.77 24.12
CA GLU A 40 -25.11 -0.24 24.86
C GLU A 40 -24.73 -1.66 24.40
N GLU A 41 -24.57 -1.88 23.08
CA GLU A 41 -24.11 -3.15 22.53
C GLU A 41 -22.66 -3.43 22.92
N ALA A 42 -21.79 -2.42 22.96
CA ALA A 42 -20.39 -2.57 23.37
C ALA A 42 -20.21 -2.99 24.84
N ARG A 43 -21.20 -2.73 25.71
CA ARG A 43 -21.14 -3.18 27.12
C ARG A 43 -21.05 -4.70 27.29
N ILE A 44 -21.36 -5.46 26.26
CA ILE A 44 -21.19 -6.92 26.29
C ILE A 44 -19.73 -7.31 26.53
N LEU A 45 -18.77 -6.49 26.13
CA LEU A 45 -17.34 -6.71 26.36
C LEU A 45 -16.98 -6.62 27.85
N GLU A 46 -17.73 -5.82 28.62
CA GLU A 46 -17.56 -5.69 30.07
C GLU A 46 -18.35 -6.77 30.83
N ASP A 47 -19.61 -6.96 30.47
CA ASP A 47 -20.54 -7.92 31.10
C ASP A 47 -21.39 -8.60 30.02
N PRO A 48 -21.32 -9.93 29.82
CA PRO A 48 -20.83 -10.93 30.78
C PRO A 48 -19.39 -11.45 30.56
N PHE A 49 -18.66 -10.96 29.56
CA PHE A 49 -17.36 -11.54 29.20
C PHE A 49 -16.23 -11.14 30.16
N HIS A 50 -16.33 -9.99 30.83
CA HIS A 50 -15.34 -9.45 31.75
C HIS A 50 -13.94 -9.34 31.11
N PHE A 51 -13.89 -8.89 29.85
CA PHE A 51 -12.61 -8.69 29.18
C PHE A 51 -11.77 -7.62 29.90
N HIS A 52 -10.48 -7.72 29.77
CA HIS A 52 -9.56 -6.79 30.42
C HIS A 52 -9.79 -5.36 29.92
N PRO A 53 -9.83 -4.33 30.80
CA PRO A 53 -10.11 -2.96 30.40
C PRO A 53 -9.22 -2.43 29.27
N LEU A 54 -7.93 -2.80 29.24
CA LEU A 54 -7.01 -2.42 28.16
C LEU A 54 -7.38 -3.07 26.81
N ALA A 55 -7.86 -4.31 26.80
CA ALA A 55 -8.30 -4.97 25.58
C ALA A 55 -9.60 -4.34 25.05
N ILE A 56 -10.50 -3.88 25.95
CA ILE A 56 -11.71 -3.15 25.59
C ILE A 56 -11.36 -1.76 25.06
N GLU A 57 -10.42 -1.06 25.69
CA GLU A 57 -9.92 0.24 25.24
C GLU A 57 -9.33 0.15 23.83
N ASP A 58 -8.44 -0.82 23.60
CA ASP A 58 -7.83 -1.06 22.29
C ASP A 58 -8.88 -1.42 21.23
N CYS A 59 -9.89 -2.21 21.56
CA CYS A 59 -10.99 -2.59 20.68
C CYS A 59 -11.91 -1.41 20.31
N LEU A 60 -12.09 -0.42 21.17
CA LEU A 60 -12.99 0.71 20.95
C LEU A 60 -12.26 1.97 20.44
N VAL A 61 -10.93 1.93 20.36
CA VAL A 61 -10.08 3.00 19.83
C VAL A 61 -9.25 2.43 18.70
N ASP A 62 -9.33 3.01 17.52
CA ASP A 62 -8.54 2.55 16.36
C ASP A 62 -7.07 2.36 16.71
N VAL A 63 -6.61 1.12 16.76
CA VAL A 63 -5.22 0.75 16.99
C VAL A 63 -4.58 0.40 15.66
N ASN A 64 -3.60 1.19 15.26
CA ASN A 64 -2.97 1.06 13.93
C ASN A 64 -1.98 -0.10 13.79
N HIS A 65 -1.94 -1.06 14.72
CA HIS A 65 -0.98 -2.17 14.68
C HIS A 65 -1.60 -3.52 15.02
N PRO A 66 -1.49 -4.51 14.11
CA PRO A 66 -1.90 -5.88 14.40
C PRO A 66 -1.13 -6.44 15.58
N LYS A 67 -1.83 -7.14 16.50
CA LYS A 67 -1.24 -7.76 17.67
C LYS A 67 -2.06 -8.96 18.17
N VAL A 68 -1.45 -9.76 19.03
CA VAL A 68 -2.14 -10.78 19.81
C VAL A 68 -1.67 -10.71 21.26
N ASP A 69 -2.63 -10.55 22.17
CA ASP A 69 -2.40 -10.52 23.61
C ASP A 69 -3.06 -11.73 24.27
N ASP A 70 -2.34 -12.39 25.17
CA ASP A 70 -2.81 -13.55 25.92
C ASP A 70 -3.24 -13.12 27.34
N TYR A 71 -4.51 -13.37 27.65
CA TYR A 71 -5.13 -13.10 28.96
C TYR A 71 -5.48 -14.38 29.71
N ASP A 72 -4.76 -15.49 29.47
CA ASP A 72 -4.96 -16.82 30.06
C ASP A 72 -6.33 -17.46 29.73
N ALA A 73 -7.43 -16.77 30.02
CA ALA A 73 -8.79 -17.24 29.77
C ALA A 73 -9.24 -17.07 28.30
N TYR A 74 -8.63 -16.15 27.61
CA TYR A 74 -8.90 -15.83 26.19
C TYR A 74 -7.69 -15.15 25.57
N ILE A 75 -7.62 -15.10 24.25
CA ILE A 75 -6.70 -14.25 23.51
C ILE A 75 -7.46 -13.10 22.84
N PHE A 76 -6.81 -11.94 22.77
CA PHE A 76 -7.29 -10.78 22.05
C PHE A 76 -6.40 -10.56 20.83
N LEU A 77 -7.02 -10.46 19.64
CA LEU A 77 -6.34 -10.31 18.37
C LEU A 77 -6.83 -9.03 17.69
N ILE A 78 -5.90 -8.27 17.14
CA ILE A 78 -6.18 -7.16 16.22
C ILE A 78 -5.55 -7.49 14.88
N VAL A 79 -6.37 -7.54 13.83
CA VAL A 79 -5.94 -7.73 12.45
C VAL A 79 -6.60 -6.71 11.55
N HIS A 80 -6.07 -6.52 10.35
CA HIS A 80 -6.62 -5.56 9.40
C HIS A 80 -7.02 -6.24 8.11
N ALA A 81 -8.12 -5.81 7.52
CA ALA A 81 -8.42 -6.06 6.13
C ALA A 81 -7.80 -4.93 5.29
N VAL A 82 -7.24 -5.27 4.14
CA VAL A 82 -6.70 -4.29 3.21
C VAL A 82 -7.51 -4.25 1.93
N GLY A 83 -7.57 -3.11 1.28
CA GLY A 83 -8.22 -2.94 0.01
C GLY A 83 -7.94 -1.58 -0.60
N PHE A 84 -8.41 -1.40 -1.83
CA PHE A 84 -8.46 -0.10 -2.49
C PHE A 84 -9.91 0.38 -2.56
N ASP A 85 -10.11 1.68 -2.34
CA ASP A 85 -11.42 2.29 -2.56
C ASP A 85 -11.72 2.31 -4.06
N ASP A 86 -12.86 1.72 -4.46
CA ASP A 86 -13.24 1.59 -5.88
C ASP A 86 -13.41 2.94 -6.60
N LYS A 87 -13.61 4.03 -5.86
CA LYS A 87 -13.87 5.36 -6.42
C LYS A 87 -12.63 6.24 -6.48
N THR A 88 -11.81 6.19 -5.42
CA THR A 88 -10.63 7.05 -5.28
C THR A 88 -9.34 6.33 -5.64
N GLY A 89 -9.32 5.00 -5.66
CA GLY A 89 -8.11 4.19 -5.81
C GLY A 89 -7.16 4.27 -4.61
N GLU A 90 -7.59 4.86 -3.49
CA GLU A 90 -6.79 4.99 -2.29
C GLU A 90 -6.69 3.67 -1.53
N PHE A 91 -5.50 3.35 -1.05
CA PHE A 91 -5.28 2.21 -0.17
C PHE A 91 -5.97 2.45 1.18
N ARG A 92 -6.82 1.51 1.59
CA ARG A 92 -7.57 1.56 2.85
C ARG A 92 -7.37 0.30 3.67
N THR A 93 -7.52 0.47 4.97
CA THR A 93 -7.47 -0.61 5.94
C THR A 93 -8.70 -0.54 6.84
N SER A 94 -9.21 -1.71 7.23
CA SER A 94 -10.31 -1.84 8.20
C SER A 94 -9.86 -2.78 9.30
N GLU A 95 -9.98 -2.35 10.54
CA GLU A 95 -9.59 -3.11 11.73
C GLU A 95 -10.65 -4.17 12.04
N LEU A 96 -10.20 -5.34 12.45
CA LEU A 96 -11.02 -6.44 12.98
C LEU A 96 -10.42 -6.90 14.29
N ASP A 97 -11.16 -6.70 15.36
CA ASP A 97 -10.83 -7.16 16.70
C ASP A 97 -11.51 -8.47 16.98
N MET A 98 -10.81 -9.40 17.63
CA MET A 98 -11.36 -10.70 17.98
C MET A 98 -10.95 -11.09 19.40
N PHE A 99 -11.94 -11.43 20.22
CA PHE A 99 -11.74 -12.08 21.49
C PHE A 99 -12.08 -13.57 21.34
N LEU A 100 -11.07 -14.42 21.46
CA LEU A 100 -11.21 -15.86 21.32
C LEU A 100 -11.06 -16.54 22.69
N GLY A 101 -12.16 -17.07 23.23
CA GLY A 101 -12.18 -17.93 24.41
C GLY A 101 -12.37 -19.41 24.05
N PRO A 102 -12.48 -20.31 25.05
CA PRO A 102 -12.62 -21.75 24.78
C PRO A 102 -13.91 -22.15 24.05
N THR A 103 -14.99 -21.40 24.26
CA THR A 103 -16.33 -21.70 23.72
C THR A 103 -16.96 -20.54 22.96
N TYR A 104 -16.26 -19.42 22.85
CA TYR A 104 -16.81 -18.23 22.22
C TYR A 104 -15.79 -17.48 21.37
N VAL A 105 -16.28 -16.77 20.37
CA VAL A 105 -15.60 -15.70 19.65
C VAL A 105 -16.47 -14.45 19.72
N VAL A 106 -15.88 -13.32 20.05
CA VAL A 106 -16.50 -12.01 19.88
C VAL A 106 -15.67 -11.25 18.85
N THR A 107 -16.31 -10.80 17.76
CA THR A 107 -15.70 -9.97 16.73
C THR A 107 -16.23 -8.55 16.84
N HIS A 108 -15.35 -7.57 16.63
CA HIS A 108 -15.72 -6.17 16.57
C HIS A 108 -15.07 -5.54 15.33
N HIS A 109 -15.82 -4.71 14.62
CA HIS A 109 -15.33 -3.96 13.47
C HIS A 109 -16.25 -2.79 13.12
N GLU A 110 -15.71 -1.81 12.40
CA GLU A 110 -16.48 -0.70 11.84
C GLU A 110 -16.71 -0.92 10.33
N GLY A 111 -17.96 -1.23 9.98
CA GLY A 111 -18.37 -1.50 8.60
C GLY A 111 -18.04 -2.92 8.11
N PRO A 112 -18.49 -3.29 6.92
CA PRO A 112 -18.46 -4.67 6.44
C PRO A 112 -17.06 -5.17 6.14
N ILE A 113 -16.61 -6.22 6.82
CA ILE A 113 -15.38 -6.97 6.51
C ILE A 113 -15.75 -8.26 5.77
N ALA A 114 -15.20 -8.44 4.56
CA ALA A 114 -15.58 -9.54 3.69
C ALA A 114 -15.41 -10.93 4.33
N GLY A 115 -14.36 -11.15 5.13
CA GLY A 115 -14.15 -12.40 5.84
C GLY A 115 -15.26 -12.68 6.86
N VAL A 116 -15.68 -11.67 7.62
CA VAL A 116 -16.79 -11.77 8.59
C VAL A 116 -18.11 -12.02 7.87
N VAL A 117 -18.42 -11.23 6.83
CA VAL A 117 -19.65 -11.38 6.04
C VAL A 117 -19.76 -12.78 5.43
N THR A 118 -18.67 -13.29 4.83
CA THR A 118 -18.64 -14.64 4.26
C THR A 118 -18.88 -15.70 5.32
N ALA A 119 -18.25 -15.59 6.48
CA ALA A 119 -18.44 -16.51 7.60
C ALA A 119 -19.89 -16.49 8.12
N GLN A 120 -20.51 -15.31 8.24
CA GLN A 120 -21.93 -15.17 8.62
C GLN A 120 -22.88 -15.83 7.63
N GLU A 121 -22.65 -15.64 6.32
CA GLU A 121 -23.45 -16.29 5.27
C GLU A 121 -23.32 -17.81 5.34
N GLN A 122 -22.11 -18.32 5.56
CA GLN A 122 -21.86 -19.76 5.65
C GLN A 122 -22.52 -20.37 6.89
N CYS A 123 -22.45 -19.70 8.04
CA CYS A 123 -23.15 -20.09 9.26
C CYS A 123 -24.68 -20.11 9.04
N THR A 124 -25.21 -19.13 8.31
CA THR A 124 -26.65 -19.03 8.03
C THR A 124 -27.13 -20.12 7.06
N ARG A 125 -26.33 -20.44 6.04
CA ARG A 125 -26.69 -21.46 5.02
C ARG A 125 -26.40 -22.88 5.49
N GLY A 126 -25.67 -23.08 6.58
CA GLY A 126 -25.29 -24.41 7.06
C GLY A 126 -24.34 -25.18 6.09
N VAL A 127 -23.74 -24.50 5.12
CA VAL A 127 -22.97 -25.14 4.02
C VAL A 127 -21.56 -25.51 4.46
N ILE A 128 -20.93 -24.74 5.36
CA ILE A 128 -19.63 -25.04 5.94
C ILE A 128 -19.75 -24.96 7.46
N ALA A 129 -19.46 -26.09 8.09
CA ALA A 129 -19.57 -26.24 9.54
C ALA A 129 -18.28 -25.74 10.23
N SER A 130 -17.98 -24.43 10.16
CA SER A 130 -16.82 -23.88 10.85
C SER A 130 -17.02 -23.84 12.36
N LEU A 131 -18.05 -23.20 12.83
CA LEU A 131 -18.37 -23.13 14.25
C LEU A 131 -18.58 -24.51 14.88
N PRO A 132 -19.27 -25.50 14.27
CA PRO A 132 -19.33 -26.87 14.77
C PRO A 132 -18.00 -27.60 14.91
N ARG A 133 -16.94 -27.15 14.23
CA ARG A 133 -15.58 -27.73 14.36
C ARG A 133 -14.79 -27.14 15.52
N GLY A 134 -15.18 -25.99 16.02
CA GLY A 134 -14.54 -25.26 17.09
C GLY A 134 -14.51 -23.75 16.83
N VAL A 135 -14.43 -22.98 17.87
CA VAL A 135 -14.30 -21.51 17.78
C VAL A 135 -12.97 -21.08 17.14
N ASP A 136 -11.91 -21.82 17.38
CA ASP A 136 -10.60 -21.66 16.78
C ASP A 136 -10.64 -21.88 15.25
N PHE A 137 -11.47 -22.82 14.80
CA PHE A 137 -11.67 -23.05 13.36
C PHE A 137 -12.49 -21.94 12.70
N LEU A 138 -13.44 -21.34 13.43
CA LEU A 138 -14.15 -20.16 12.95
C LEU A 138 -13.19 -18.97 12.77
N VAL A 139 -12.31 -18.72 13.75
CA VAL A 139 -11.27 -17.68 13.65
C VAL A 139 -10.36 -17.95 12.46
N TYR A 140 -9.88 -19.19 12.30
CA TYR A 140 -9.12 -19.56 11.10
C TYR A 140 -9.86 -19.14 9.81
N GLN A 141 -11.12 -19.50 9.69
CA GLN A 141 -11.90 -19.24 8.48
C GLN A 141 -12.07 -17.75 8.20
N ILE A 142 -12.32 -16.94 9.24
CA ILE A 142 -12.42 -15.49 9.11
C ILE A 142 -11.08 -14.91 8.63
N LEU A 143 -9.96 -15.32 9.25
CA LEU A 143 -8.62 -14.85 8.89
C LEU A 143 -8.20 -15.31 7.49
N ASP A 144 -8.51 -16.55 7.11
CA ASP A 144 -8.22 -17.10 5.79
C ASP A 144 -8.89 -16.26 4.69
N GLN A 145 -10.18 -16.02 4.81
CA GLN A 145 -10.92 -15.16 3.90
C GLN A 145 -10.48 -13.69 3.90
N LEU A 146 -10.00 -13.19 5.03
CA LEU A 146 -9.47 -11.85 5.15
C LEU A 146 -8.14 -11.74 4.38
N PHE A 147 -7.21 -12.67 4.59
CA PHE A 147 -5.88 -12.62 3.98
C PHE A 147 -5.88 -13.07 2.51
N GLU A 148 -6.80 -13.92 2.06
CA GLU A 148 -7.00 -14.20 0.63
C GLU A 148 -7.24 -12.93 -0.19
N ARG A 149 -7.86 -11.90 0.42
CA ARG A 149 -8.11 -10.61 -0.23
C ARG A 149 -6.84 -9.75 -0.42
N TYR A 150 -5.74 -10.09 0.23
CA TYR A 150 -4.47 -9.37 0.02
C TYR A 150 -3.88 -9.64 -1.36
N ILE A 151 -4.08 -10.84 -1.93
CA ILE A 151 -3.49 -11.23 -3.21
C ILE A 151 -3.96 -10.32 -4.37
N PRO A 152 -5.28 -10.11 -4.59
CA PRO A 152 -5.74 -9.19 -5.62
C PRO A 152 -5.24 -7.74 -5.43
N ASN A 153 -5.06 -7.31 -4.18
CA ASN A 153 -4.52 -5.98 -3.90
C ASN A 153 -3.02 -5.88 -4.22
N LEU A 154 -2.25 -6.97 -4.06
CA LEU A 154 -0.86 -7.02 -4.51
C LEU A 154 -0.77 -6.95 -6.03
N ASP A 155 -1.62 -7.68 -6.76
CA ASP A 155 -1.67 -7.66 -8.22
C ASP A 155 -1.96 -6.24 -8.74
N LEU A 156 -2.90 -5.53 -8.10
CA LEU A 156 -3.19 -4.13 -8.44
C LEU A 156 -1.99 -3.19 -8.19
N LEU A 157 -1.24 -3.41 -7.10
CA LEU A 157 -0.02 -2.63 -6.83
C LEU A 157 1.06 -2.92 -7.86
N GLU A 158 1.24 -4.17 -8.27
CA GLU A 158 2.19 -4.58 -9.29
C GLU A 158 1.86 -3.92 -10.64
N ASP A 159 0.62 -4.00 -11.09
CA ASP A 159 0.14 -3.37 -12.33
C ASP A 159 0.37 -1.85 -12.33
N ARG A 160 0.13 -1.18 -11.20
CA ARG A 160 0.40 0.25 -11.05
C ARG A 160 1.88 0.57 -11.11
N ILE A 161 2.74 -0.23 -10.46
CA ILE A 161 4.20 -0.09 -10.50
C ILE A 161 4.71 -0.23 -11.95
N GLU A 162 4.23 -1.24 -12.71
CA GLU A 162 4.60 -1.45 -14.10
C GLU A 162 4.13 -0.27 -15.00
N THR A 163 2.93 0.26 -14.77
CA THR A 163 2.41 1.41 -15.49
C THR A 163 3.31 2.64 -15.28
N VAL A 164 3.64 2.95 -14.03
CA VAL A 164 4.52 4.07 -13.66
C VAL A 164 5.93 3.87 -14.24
N GLN A 165 6.43 2.64 -14.24
CA GLN A 165 7.70 2.29 -14.88
C GLN A 165 7.68 2.63 -16.37
N GLY A 166 6.63 2.25 -17.08
CA GLY A 166 6.45 2.60 -18.48
C GLY A 166 6.43 4.11 -18.74
N GLU A 167 5.80 4.88 -17.86
CA GLU A 167 5.71 6.35 -17.96
C GLU A 167 7.05 7.04 -17.67
N VAL A 168 7.82 6.57 -16.69
CA VAL A 168 9.18 7.05 -16.41
C VAL A 168 10.06 6.91 -17.66
N PHE A 169 10.08 5.75 -18.30
CA PHE A 169 10.89 5.51 -19.50
C PHE A 169 10.36 6.21 -20.74
N ALA A 170 9.05 6.39 -20.89
CA ALA A 170 8.46 7.20 -21.96
C ALA A 170 8.71 8.69 -21.75
N ALA A 171 9.36 9.04 -20.64
CA ALA A 171 9.70 10.41 -20.27
C ALA A 171 8.47 11.33 -20.21
N LYS A 172 7.31 10.82 -19.83
CA LYS A 172 6.19 11.65 -19.39
C LYS A 172 6.56 12.26 -18.05
N THR A 173 6.41 13.57 -17.89
CA THR A 173 6.89 14.29 -16.70
C THR A 173 5.79 14.86 -15.83
N THR A 174 4.55 14.81 -16.29
CA THR A 174 3.42 15.31 -15.53
C THR A 174 2.92 14.19 -14.62
N ASP A 175 2.86 14.44 -13.36
CA ASP A 175 2.28 13.62 -12.29
C ASP A 175 2.97 12.29 -11.91
N VAL A 176 3.98 11.82 -12.70
CA VAL A 176 4.69 10.56 -12.44
C VAL A 176 5.39 10.54 -11.07
N LEU A 177 5.93 11.67 -10.63
CA LEU A 177 6.61 11.77 -9.33
C LEU A 177 5.60 11.61 -8.18
N GLU A 178 4.43 12.20 -8.31
CA GLU A 178 3.35 12.08 -7.32
C GLU A 178 2.90 10.62 -7.20
N GLU A 179 2.70 9.95 -8.34
CA GLU A 179 2.32 8.55 -8.35
C GLU A 179 3.38 7.60 -7.76
N ILE A 180 4.68 7.88 -7.97
CA ILE A 180 5.78 7.16 -7.29
C ILE A 180 5.67 7.31 -5.76
N PHE A 181 5.35 8.52 -5.26
CA PHE A 181 5.19 8.74 -3.82
C PHE A 181 3.92 8.09 -3.26
N ASP A 182 2.84 8.07 -4.02
CA ASP A 182 1.60 7.39 -3.62
C ASP A 182 1.81 5.88 -3.53
N LEU A 183 2.43 5.26 -4.54
CA LEU A 183 2.82 3.86 -4.51
C LEU A 183 3.74 3.54 -3.32
N LYS A 184 4.71 4.41 -3.05
CA LYS A 184 5.62 4.23 -1.90
C LYS A 184 4.86 4.27 -0.58
N ARG A 185 3.89 5.17 -0.44
CA ARG A 185 3.01 5.26 0.73
C ARG A 185 2.19 4.00 0.89
N ASP A 186 1.50 3.55 -0.19
CA ASP A 186 0.62 2.40 -0.18
C ASP A 186 1.39 1.11 0.19
N VAL A 187 2.53 0.86 -0.45
CA VAL A 187 3.39 -0.31 -0.15
C VAL A 187 3.97 -0.24 1.27
N SER A 188 4.34 0.95 1.75
CA SER A 188 4.84 1.12 3.11
C SER A 188 3.76 0.85 4.15
N GLN A 189 2.52 1.25 3.87
CA GLN A 189 1.36 0.99 4.73
C GLN A 189 1.00 -0.50 4.73
N LEU A 190 0.96 -1.14 3.57
CA LEU A 190 0.77 -2.58 3.46
C LEU A 190 1.82 -3.34 4.29
N ARG A 191 3.09 -3.01 4.14
CA ARG A 191 4.18 -3.67 4.89
C ARG A 191 4.07 -3.47 6.39
N ARG A 192 3.65 -2.27 6.84
CA ARG A 192 3.44 -1.97 8.26
C ARG A 192 2.36 -2.84 8.90
N ILE A 193 1.40 -3.31 8.10
CA ILE A 193 0.29 -4.15 8.52
C ILE A 193 0.66 -5.63 8.39
N CYS A 194 1.06 -6.09 7.21
CA CYS A 194 1.26 -7.52 6.97
C CYS A 194 2.45 -8.12 7.72
N THR A 195 3.47 -7.31 8.11
CA THR A 195 4.61 -7.82 8.86
C THR A 195 4.24 -8.25 10.29
N PRO A 196 3.55 -7.44 11.12
CA PRO A 196 3.07 -7.90 12.42
C PRO A 196 1.99 -8.97 12.32
N GLU A 197 1.13 -8.96 11.30
CA GLU A 197 0.12 -10.01 11.07
C GLU A 197 0.77 -11.37 10.81
N ARG A 198 1.83 -11.41 10.02
CA ARG A 198 2.60 -12.63 9.81
C ARG A 198 3.15 -13.17 11.14
N GLU A 199 3.67 -12.30 12.01
CA GLU A 199 4.18 -12.71 13.32
C GLU A 199 3.05 -13.21 14.24
N LEU A 200 1.91 -12.52 14.24
CA LEU A 200 0.70 -12.94 14.95
C LEU A 200 0.28 -14.35 14.51
N VAL A 201 0.11 -14.57 13.20
CA VAL A 201 -0.32 -15.87 12.66
C VAL A 201 0.74 -16.94 12.88
N HIS A 202 2.04 -16.59 12.87
CA HIS A 202 3.11 -17.51 13.23
C HIS A 202 2.94 -18.06 14.64
N ARG A 203 2.62 -17.20 15.62
CA ARG A 203 2.35 -17.63 17.00
C ARG A 203 1.13 -18.54 17.10
N LEU A 204 0.02 -18.22 16.36
CA LEU A 204 -1.15 -19.11 16.27
C LEU A 204 -0.80 -20.47 15.67
N SER A 205 0.03 -20.50 14.60
CA SER A 205 0.43 -21.72 13.90
C SER A 205 1.35 -22.62 14.72
N ARG A 206 2.01 -22.07 15.75
CA ARG A 206 2.84 -22.83 16.69
C ARG A 206 2.07 -23.42 17.87
N GLY A 207 0.79 -23.04 18.02
CA GLY A 207 -0.03 -23.48 19.14
C GLY A 207 0.45 -22.91 20.49
N GLU A 208 0.94 -21.66 20.47
CA GLU A 208 1.40 -20.99 21.70
C GLU A 208 0.26 -20.70 22.67
N PHE A 209 -0.98 -20.68 22.17
CA PHE A 209 -2.17 -20.31 22.95
C PHE A 209 -3.05 -21.54 23.26
N ALA A 210 -3.44 -21.70 24.50
CA ALA A 210 -4.23 -22.84 24.96
C ALA A 210 -5.62 -22.93 24.29
N VAL A 211 -6.16 -21.82 23.84
CA VAL A 211 -7.47 -21.74 23.14
C VAL A 211 -7.41 -22.24 21.69
N ILE A 212 -6.20 -22.43 21.12
CA ILE A 212 -6.00 -22.95 19.77
C ILE A 212 -5.71 -24.46 19.86
N GLY A 213 -6.62 -25.26 19.35
CA GLY A 213 -6.47 -26.71 19.35
C GLY A 213 -5.42 -27.21 18.32
N PRO A 214 -4.80 -28.39 18.57
CA PRO A 214 -3.78 -28.95 17.66
C PRO A 214 -4.26 -29.19 16.23
N LYS A 215 -5.56 -29.35 16.03
CA LYS A 215 -6.15 -29.51 14.70
C LYS A 215 -6.20 -28.19 13.94
N ALA A 216 -6.40 -27.08 14.62
CA ALA A 216 -6.48 -25.73 14.01
C ALA A 216 -5.09 -25.21 13.63
N THR A 217 -4.03 -25.53 14.40
CA THR A 217 -2.66 -25.06 14.13
C THR A 217 -2.16 -25.37 12.72
N VAL A 218 -2.58 -26.49 12.13
CA VAL A 218 -2.20 -26.86 10.76
C VAL A 218 -2.77 -25.88 9.75
N TYR A 219 -3.98 -25.40 9.97
CA TYR A 219 -4.65 -24.44 9.10
C TYR A 219 -4.06 -23.03 9.25
N PHE A 220 -3.72 -22.62 10.46
CA PHE A 220 -2.98 -21.35 10.67
C PHE A 220 -1.59 -21.35 10.03
N ARG A 221 -0.97 -22.51 9.82
CA ARG A 221 0.29 -22.63 9.09
C ARG A 221 0.13 -22.27 7.61
N ASP A 222 -1.00 -22.67 7.00
CA ASP A 222 -1.30 -22.31 5.61
C ASP A 222 -1.47 -20.79 5.44
N ILE A 223 -2.20 -20.15 6.37
CA ILE A 223 -2.29 -18.68 6.41
C ILE A 223 -0.90 -18.03 6.58
N TYR A 224 -0.06 -18.58 7.47
CA TYR A 224 1.30 -18.08 7.68
C TYR A 224 2.13 -18.13 6.40
N ASP A 225 2.07 -19.23 5.65
CA ASP A 225 2.79 -19.39 4.39
C ASP A 225 2.30 -18.40 3.32
N ASN A 226 1.01 -18.10 3.29
CA ASN A 226 0.43 -17.05 2.44
C ASN A 226 0.91 -15.66 2.84
N LEU A 227 0.84 -15.30 4.13
CA LEU A 227 1.33 -14.02 4.64
C LEU A 227 2.84 -13.84 4.43
N TYR A 228 3.62 -14.93 4.52
CA TYR A 228 5.05 -14.86 4.22
C TYR A 228 5.30 -14.38 2.78
N ARG A 229 4.55 -14.91 1.80
CA ARG A 229 4.64 -14.48 0.39
C ARG A 229 4.21 -13.03 0.20
N ILE A 230 3.14 -12.60 0.90
CA ILE A 230 2.65 -11.21 0.85
C ILE A 230 3.70 -10.24 1.38
N VAL A 231 4.30 -10.55 2.53
CA VAL A 231 5.37 -9.74 3.13
C VAL A 231 6.59 -9.68 2.20
N ASP A 232 7.01 -10.80 1.62
CA ASP A 232 8.13 -10.83 0.68
C ASP A 232 7.86 -9.98 -0.56
N ALA A 233 6.68 -10.10 -1.17
CA ALA A 233 6.26 -9.25 -2.28
C ALA A 233 6.26 -7.76 -1.91
N SER A 234 5.81 -7.40 -0.71
CA SER A 234 5.81 -6.02 -0.24
C SER A 234 7.22 -5.42 -0.13
N TYR A 235 8.24 -6.23 0.23
CA TYR A 235 9.64 -5.80 0.20
C TYR A 235 10.13 -5.62 -1.23
N GLN A 236 9.82 -6.54 -2.14
CA GLN A 236 10.21 -6.43 -3.55
C GLN A 236 9.60 -5.19 -4.20
N TYR A 237 8.32 -4.90 -3.97
CA TYR A 237 7.67 -3.70 -4.50
C TYR A 237 8.30 -2.41 -3.93
N HIS A 238 8.65 -2.41 -2.65
CA HIS A 238 9.37 -1.28 -2.07
C HIS A 238 10.70 -1.01 -2.78
N ASP A 239 11.49 -2.06 -3.05
CA ASP A 239 12.77 -1.94 -3.75
C ASP A 239 12.58 -1.52 -5.21
N MET A 240 11.54 -2.03 -5.89
CA MET A 240 11.18 -1.61 -7.25
C MET A 240 10.86 -0.10 -7.29
N ILE A 241 10.05 0.41 -6.36
CA ILE A 241 9.68 1.82 -6.29
C ILE A 241 10.91 2.71 -6.02
N GLN A 242 11.86 2.27 -5.18
CA GLN A 242 13.12 2.99 -5.01
C GLN A 242 13.91 3.07 -6.33
N GLY A 243 14.00 1.95 -7.06
CA GLY A 243 14.62 1.92 -8.38
C GLY A 243 13.93 2.82 -9.41
N LEU A 244 12.59 2.92 -9.35
CA LEU A 244 11.83 3.84 -10.21
C LEU A 244 12.15 5.31 -9.91
N LEU A 245 12.29 5.68 -8.65
CA LEU A 245 12.67 7.04 -8.26
C LEU A 245 14.06 7.39 -8.79
N ASP A 246 15.02 6.48 -8.67
CA ASP A 246 16.38 6.69 -9.18
C ASP A 246 16.41 6.80 -10.71
N ALA A 247 15.62 5.95 -11.41
CA ALA A 247 15.46 6.03 -12.85
C ALA A 247 14.80 7.36 -13.29
N TYR A 248 13.75 7.81 -12.60
CA TYR A 248 13.11 9.10 -12.85
C TYR A 248 14.08 10.26 -12.72
N LEU A 249 14.86 10.31 -11.63
CA LEU A 249 15.87 11.35 -11.43
C LEU A 249 16.94 11.32 -12.53
N SER A 250 17.35 10.14 -12.99
CA SER A 250 18.27 9.97 -14.10
C SER A 250 17.70 10.52 -15.42
N VAL A 251 16.43 10.23 -15.72
CA VAL A 251 15.74 10.76 -16.92
C VAL A 251 15.62 12.28 -16.86
N VAL A 252 15.25 12.84 -15.71
CA VAL A 252 15.17 14.30 -15.50
C VAL A 252 16.55 14.96 -15.70
N ASN A 253 17.60 14.39 -15.10
CA ASN A 253 18.97 14.89 -15.25
C ASN A 253 19.45 14.84 -16.71
N ASN A 254 19.16 13.78 -17.43
CA ASN A 254 19.49 13.66 -18.85
C ASN A 254 18.78 14.75 -19.69
N ARG A 255 17.51 15.02 -19.45
CA ARG A 255 16.77 16.11 -20.10
C ARG A 255 17.35 17.49 -19.79
N LEU A 256 17.69 17.72 -18.52
CA LEU A 256 18.34 18.96 -18.11
C LEU A 256 19.66 19.16 -18.88
N ASN A 257 20.47 18.11 -18.96
CA ASN A 257 21.73 18.12 -19.71
C ASN A 257 21.53 18.39 -21.19
N GLU A 258 20.50 17.80 -21.82
CA GLU A 258 20.15 18.10 -23.22
C GLU A 258 19.73 19.56 -23.42
N THR A 259 18.89 20.07 -22.51
CA THR A 259 18.47 21.48 -22.54
C THR A 259 19.66 22.42 -22.38
N MET A 260 20.57 22.12 -21.43
CA MET A 260 21.80 22.89 -21.23
C MET A 260 22.72 22.85 -22.44
N LYS A 261 22.88 21.69 -23.12
CA LYS A 261 23.64 21.58 -24.38
C LYS A 261 23.05 22.48 -25.46
N ARG A 262 21.73 22.46 -25.65
CA ARG A 262 21.03 23.33 -26.64
C ARG A 262 21.23 24.80 -26.32
N LEU A 263 21.08 25.19 -25.04
CA LEU A 263 21.28 26.58 -24.61
C LEU A 263 22.74 27.03 -24.79
N ALA A 264 23.72 26.18 -24.46
CA ALA A 264 25.13 26.45 -24.68
C ALA A 264 25.45 26.59 -26.17
N ALA A 265 24.90 25.78 -27.05
CA ALA A 265 25.07 25.87 -28.49
C ALA A 265 24.51 27.19 -29.05
N ILE A 266 23.32 27.59 -28.64
CA ILE A 266 22.68 28.86 -29.02
C ILE A 266 23.58 30.03 -28.50
N GLY A 267 24.01 30.00 -27.22
CA GLY A 267 24.85 31.01 -26.63
C GLY A 267 26.20 31.15 -27.35
N ALA A 268 26.82 30.05 -27.78
CA ALA A 268 28.09 30.06 -28.49
C ALA A 268 27.93 30.72 -29.89
N VAL A 269 26.84 30.46 -30.62
CA VAL A 269 26.57 31.11 -31.94
C VAL A 269 26.35 32.60 -31.75
N PHE A 270 25.49 33.01 -30.83
CA PHE A 270 25.24 34.41 -30.53
C PHE A 270 26.51 35.15 -30.03
N GLY A 271 27.27 34.50 -29.13
CA GLY A 271 28.53 35.04 -28.63
C GLY A 271 29.52 35.32 -29.73
N ALA A 272 29.71 34.38 -30.66
CA ALA A 272 30.64 34.58 -31.80
C ALA A 272 30.20 35.75 -32.70
N VAL A 273 28.91 35.87 -33.03
CA VAL A 273 28.39 37.00 -33.80
C VAL A 273 28.53 38.32 -33.05
N THR A 274 28.26 38.34 -31.75
CA THR A 274 28.34 39.53 -30.91
C THR A 274 29.79 40.05 -30.80
N VAL A 275 30.80 39.15 -30.67
CA VAL A 275 32.23 39.53 -30.64
C VAL A 275 32.61 40.21 -31.94
N ILE A 276 32.25 39.65 -33.12
CA ILE A 276 32.58 40.25 -34.40
C ILE A 276 31.89 41.60 -34.55
N ALA A 277 30.59 41.67 -34.27
CA ALA A 277 29.82 42.92 -34.33
C ALA A 277 30.38 43.99 -33.36
N GLY A 278 30.84 43.57 -32.17
CA GLY A 278 31.47 44.44 -31.17
C GLY A 278 32.79 45.03 -31.63
N ILE A 279 33.64 44.21 -32.30
CA ILE A 279 34.90 44.67 -32.82
C ILE A 279 34.65 45.75 -33.90
N TYR A 280 33.77 45.49 -34.87
CA TYR A 280 33.41 46.45 -35.95
C TYR A 280 32.57 47.64 -35.46
N GLY A 281 31.97 47.55 -34.28
CA GLY A 281 31.27 48.66 -33.60
C GLY A 281 32.14 49.55 -32.73
N MET A 282 33.46 49.32 -32.64
CA MET A 282 34.39 50.15 -31.87
C MET A 282 34.69 51.48 -32.57
N ASN A 283 34.83 52.53 -31.77
CA ASN A 283 35.11 53.89 -32.30
C ASN A 283 36.62 54.19 -32.37
N PHE A 284 37.35 53.32 -33.07
CA PHE A 284 38.79 53.62 -33.34
C PHE A 284 38.94 54.43 -34.64
N GLU A 285 39.85 55.44 -34.60
CA GLU A 285 40.11 56.32 -35.75
C GLU A 285 40.78 55.60 -36.94
N HIS A 286 41.52 54.51 -36.66
CA HIS A 286 42.28 53.78 -37.69
C HIS A 286 41.88 52.32 -37.70
N MET A 287 40.76 52.03 -38.41
CA MET A 287 40.32 50.68 -38.75
C MET A 287 40.39 50.51 -40.31
N PRO A 288 41.38 49.76 -40.81
CA PRO A 288 41.58 49.60 -42.24
C PRO A 288 40.35 49.01 -42.96
N GLU A 289 39.68 48.13 -42.33
CA GLU A 289 38.51 47.39 -42.88
C GLU A 289 37.27 48.27 -43.09
N LEU A 290 37.11 49.37 -42.32
CA LEU A 290 35.98 50.31 -42.50
C LEU A 290 36.08 51.15 -43.77
N HIS A 291 37.28 51.36 -44.29
CA HIS A 291 37.47 52.08 -45.52
C HIS A 291 37.50 51.18 -46.76
N TRP A 292 37.36 49.84 -46.58
CA TRP A 292 37.31 48.88 -47.66
C TRP A 292 35.87 48.72 -48.21
N LYS A 293 35.70 48.87 -49.53
CA LYS A 293 34.39 48.80 -50.21
C LYS A 293 33.63 47.50 -49.89
N TYR A 294 34.31 46.41 -49.63
CA TYR A 294 33.73 45.09 -49.32
C TYR A 294 33.85 44.73 -47.82
N GLY A 295 34.24 45.65 -46.92
CA GLY A 295 34.38 45.37 -45.50
C GLY A 295 33.09 44.91 -44.82
N TYR A 296 31.96 45.58 -45.13
CA TYR A 296 30.66 45.16 -44.56
C TYR A 296 30.19 43.77 -45.05
N PRO A 297 30.15 43.46 -46.39
CA PRO A 297 29.88 42.11 -46.86
C PRO A 297 30.83 41.04 -46.30
N PHE A 298 32.10 41.38 -46.13
CA PHE A 298 33.10 40.49 -45.53
C PHE A 298 32.76 40.16 -44.07
N ALA A 299 32.44 41.16 -43.25
CA ALA A 299 32.05 40.95 -41.87
C ALA A 299 30.78 40.06 -41.74
N LEU A 300 29.77 40.32 -42.54
CA LEU A 300 28.55 39.48 -42.60
C LEU A 300 28.86 38.05 -43.05
N GLY A 301 29.72 37.89 -44.09
CA GLY A 301 30.18 36.58 -44.56
C GLY A 301 30.94 35.79 -43.50
N LEU A 302 31.80 36.48 -42.76
CA LEU A 302 32.53 35.89 -41.63
C LEU A 302 31.60 35.42 -40.50
N MET A 303 30.66 36.28 -40.10
CA MET A 303 29.63 35.91 -39.10
C MET A 303 28.82 34.71 -39.57
N ALA A 304 28.35 34.70 -40.83
CA ALA A 304 27.57 33.58 -41.37
C ALA A 304 28.39 32.28 -41.43
N SER A 305 29.69 32.37 -41.83
CA SER A 305 30.55 31.21 -41.96
C SER A 305 30.87 30.58 -40.57
N ILE A 306 31.17 31.41 -39.58
CA ILE A 306 31.41 30.94 -38.21
C ILE A 306 30.13 30.35 -37.63
N SER A 307 29.00 31.01 -37.79
CA SER A 307 27.69 30.48 -37.32
C SER A 307 27.34 29.15 -37.96
N ALA A 308 27.51 29.03 -39.28
CA ALA A 308 27.29 27.78 -40.02
C ALA A 308 28.23 26.67 -39.58
N GLY A 309 29.54 27.01 -39.38
CA GLY A 309 30.53 26.05 -38.86
C GLY A 309 30.22 25.54 -37.45
N LEU A 310 29.82 26.44 -36.52
CA LEU A 310 29.39 26.08 -35.18
C LEU A 310 28.12 25.21 -35.19
N LEU A 311 27.11 25.59 -35.93
CA LEU A 311 25.86 24.81 -36.08
C LEU A 311 26.14 23.42 -36.64
N TRP A 312 26.98 23.33 -37.70
CA TRP A 312 27.39 22.04 -38.25
C TRP A 312 28.12 21.18 -37.20
N TRP A 313 29.06 21.77 -36.44
CA TRP A 313 29.82 21.08 -35.37
C TRP A 313 28.89 20.58 -34.26
N PHE A 314 27.99 21.43 -33.77
CA PHE A 314 26.99 21.03 -32.72
C PHE A 314 26.05 19.93 -33.20
N ARG A 315 25.60 20.03 -34.49
CA ARG A 315 24.77 18.99 -35.11
C ARG A 315 25.51 17.65 -35.20
N ARG A 316 26.80 17.68 -35.58
CA ARG A 316 27.64 16.48 -35.58
C ARG A 316 27.85 15.88 -34.18
N LYS A 317 27.87 16.69 -33.18
CA LYS A 317 28.00 16.29 -31.76
C LYS A 317 26.63 15.90 -31.11
N ARG A 318 25.52 15.99 -31.86
CA ARG A 318 24.15 15.75 -31.36
C ARG A 318 23.77 16.66 -30.18
N TRP A 319 24.20 17.91 -30.19
CA TRP A 319 23.80 18.92 -29.23
C TRP A 319 22.52 19.65 -29.64
N ILE A 320 22.26 19.66 -30.95
CA ILE A 320 21.08 20.22 -31.63
C ILE A 320 20.53 19.19 -32.61
#